data_1ddb8e8e3f2027a08af1cf756a3a5965
#
_entry.id   1ddb8e8e3f2027a08af1cf756a3a5965
#
_cell.length_a   1.000
_cell.length_b   1.000
_cell.length_c   1.000
_cell.angle_alpha   90.00
_cell.angle_beta   90.00
_cell.angle_gamma   90.00
#
_symmetry.space_group_name_H-M   'P 1'
#
loop_
_entity.id
_entity.type
_entity.pdbx_description
1 polymer ?
#
loop_
_entity_poly.entity_id
_entity_poly.type
_entity_poly.pdbx_seq_one_letter_code
_entity_poly.pdbx_strand_id
1 'polypeptide(L)'
;MHDVIDLKAEDERPQAAVAGGAAIPEDEMTRITADVIKALKTVYDPEIPVDIFELGLIYKVDLGDNRLLTVDMTLTAPGCPVAGEMPGWVEGALSGIEGVEEVKVNMTFDPPWTPDRMSDEAKLELGYL
;
A
#
# COMPACT_ATOMS: atom_id res chain seq x y z
N MET A 1 5.44 20.18 -4.89
CA MET A 1 6.26 19.13 -4.62
C MET A 1 5.84 18.34 -3.42
N HIS A 2 6.06 17.12 -3.36
CA HIS A 2 5.67 16.29 -2.27
C HIS A 2 6.73 15.23 -2.03
N ASP A 3 6.70 14.63 -0.86
CA ASP A 3 7.66 13.61 -0.52
C ASP A 3 7.06 12.24 -0.77
N VAL A 4 7.90 11.28 -1.01
CA VAL A 4 7.49 9.91 -1.23
C VAL A 4 8.18 9.05 -0.19
N ILE A 5 7.41 8.18 0.45
CA ILE A 5 7.94 7.30 1.48
C ILE A 5 7.95 5.88 0.97
N ASP A 6 9.12 5.25 1.05
CA ASP A 6 9.27 3.88 0.60
C ASP A 6 8.90 2.97 1.74
N LEU A 7 7.76 2.31 1.63
CA LEU A 7 7.21 1.54 2.70
C LEU A 7 8.00 0.30 3.03
N LYS A 8 8.92 -0.13 2.14
CA LYS A 8 9.59 -1.30 2.45
C LYS A 8 10.83 -1.07 3.20
N ALA A 9 11.28 0.10 3.31
CA ALA A 9 12.46 0.34 3.83
C ALA A 9 12.53 -0.01 5.16
N GLU A 10 12.61 0.38 5.92
CA GLU A 10 12.93 0.14 7.05
C GLU A 10 12.21 -0.53 7.75
N ASP A 11 12.11 -0.70 8.33
CA ASP A 11 11.69 -1.25 9.23
C ASP A 11 10.77 -1.93 9.19
N GLU A 12 10.79 -2.48 9.12
CA GLU A 12 10.02 -3.26 9.18
C GLU A 12 8.71 -3.05 9.45
N ARG A 13 8.36 -2.25 9.86
CA ARG A 13 7.20 -2.02 10.21
C ARG A 13 6.47 -1.31 9.34
N PRO A 14 5.56 -1.63 8.82
CA PRO A 14 4.78 -0.87 7.97
C PRO A 14 4.12 0.18 8.70
N GLN A 15 4.82 1.09 9.18
CA GLN A 15 4.25 2.10 9.77
C GLN A 15 4.16 3.10 8.87
N ALA A 16 4.21 3.04 7.76
CA ALA A 16 4.25 3.96 6.79
C ALA A 16 3.38 5.08 6.88
N ALA A 17 3.78 6.15 6.47
CA ALA A 17 2.97 7.32 6.35
C ALA A 17 2.77 7.59 4.90
N VAL A 18 1.67 8.23 4.56
CA VAL A 18 1.42 8.68 3.21
C VAL A 18 2.16 9.99 3.02
N ALA A 19 3.02 10.07 2.02
CA ALA A 19 3.71 11.31 1.71
C ALA A 19 2.74 12.28 1.08
N GLY A 20 2.89 13.54 1.32
CA GLY A 20 1.95 14.49 0.79
C GLY A 20 2.54 15.86 0.57
N GLY A 21 1.80 16.71 -0.09
CA GLY A 21 2.23 18.05 -0.36
C GLY A 21 1.92 19.00 0.75
N ALA A 22 2.48 20.19 0.65
CA ALA A 22 2.30 21.20 1.69
C ALA A 22 0.89 21.73 1.71
N ALA A 23 0.12 21.56 0.65
CA ALA A 23 -1.22 22.09 0.61
C ALA A 23 -2.20 21.33 1.49
N ILE A 24 -1.82 20.17 1.97
CA ILE A 24 -2.72 19.35 2.78
C ILE A 24 -2.34 19.53 4.24
N PRO A 25 -3.27 19.94 5.10
CA PRO A 25 -2.95 20.14 6.51
C PRO A 25 -2.44 18.86 7.15
N GLU A 26 -1.56 19.03 8.13
CA GLU A 26 -0.92 17.89 8.73
C GLU A 26 -1.89 16.97 9.44
N ASP A 27 -2.88 17.49 10.12
CA ASP A 27 -3.85 16.64 10.80
C ASP A 27 -4.71 15.88 9.78
N GLU A 28 -5.02 16.49 8.65
CA GLU A 28 -5.76 15.79 7.62
C GLU A 28 -4.89 14.72 7.00
N MET A 29 -3.60 15.00 6.81
CA MET A 29 -2.69 14.01 6.26
C MET A 29 -2.57 12.81 7.20
N THR A 30 -2.53 13.04 8.50
CA THR A 30 -2.46 11.96 9.47
C THR A 30 -3.71 11.09 9.40
N ARG A 31 -4.88 11.72 9.27
CA ARG A 31 -6.12 10.96 9.16
C ARG A 31 -6.18 10.15 7.87
N ILE A 32 -5.78 10.77 6.76
CA ILE A 32 -5.79 10.08 5.48
C ILE A 32 -4.82 8.90 5.50
N THR A 33 -3.65 9.09 6.12
CA THR A 33 -2.69 8.01 6.24
C THR A 33 -3.29 6.82 6.98
N ALA A 34 -3.97 7.08 8.08
CA ALA A 34 -4.60 6.02 8.85
C ALA A 34 -5.69 5.33 8.04
N ASP A 35 -6.47 6.11 7.28
CA ASP A 35 -7.55 5.55 6.49
C ASP A 35 -7.00 4.71 5.34
N VAL A 36 -5.90 5.13 4.73
CA VAL A 36 -5.27 4.38 3.65
C VAL A 36 -4.78 3.02 4.17
N ILE A 37 -4.09 3.03 5.30
CA ILE A 37 -3.58 1.77 5.85
C ILE A 37 -4.74 0.85 6.20
N LYS A 38 -5.79 1.40 6.80
CA LYS A 38 -6.93 0.59 7.17
C LYS A 38 -7.60 0.01 5.94
N ALA A 39 -7.72 0.77 4.88
CA ALA A 39 -8.34 0.29 3.64
C ALA A 39 -7.49 -0.80 2.98
N LEU A 40 -6.17 -0.62 2.97
CA LEU A 40 -5.30 -1.60 2.36
C LEU A 40 -5.32 -2.92 3.12
N LYS A 41 -5.59 -2.87 4.41
CA LYS A 41 -5.68 -4.09 5.20
C LYS A 41 -6.98 -4.85 4.96
N THR A 42 -7.89 -4.33 4.16
CA THR A 42 -9.09 -5.06 3.79
C THR A 42 -8.93 -5.85 2.50
N VAL A 43 -7.82 -5.68 1.80
CA VAL A 43 -7.60 -6.35 0.52
C VAL A 43 -6.66 -7.53 0.77
N TYR A 44 -7.10 -8.72 0.45
CA TYR A 44 -6.34 -9.93 0.71
C TYR A 44 -5.84 -10.55 -0.58
N ASP A 45 -4.66 -11.13 -0.52
CA ASP A 45 -4.15 -11.90 -1.63
C ASP A 45 -4.94 -13.21 -1.66
N PRO A 46 -5.46 -13.61 -2.81
CA PRO A 46 -6.29 -14.82 -2.85
C PRO A 46 -5.51 -16.11 -2.59
N GLU A 47 -4.19 -16.06 -2.73
CA GLU A 47 -3.40 -17.24 -2.54
C GLU A 47 -2.83 -17.32 -1.13
N ILE A 48 -2.72 -16.25 -0.43
CA ILE A 48 -2.10 -16.19 0.88
C ILE A 48 -3.08 -15.48 1.81
N PRO A 49 -3.48 -16.09 2.92
CA PRO A 49 -4.51 -15.51 3.78
C PRO A 49 -4.01 -14.37 4.65
N VAL A 50 -3.38 -13.41 4.05
CA VAL A 50 -2.88 -12.22 4.73
C VAL A 50 -3.19 -11.04 3.83
N ASP A 51 -3.51 -9.89 4.42
CA ASP A 51 -3.81 -8.72 3.61
C ASP A 51 -2.55 -8.18 2.94
N ILE A 52 -2.75 -7.41 1.89
CA ILE A 52 -1.65 -6.98 1.04
C ILE A 52 -0.72 -6.01 1.73
N PHE A 53 -1.20 -5.29 2.74
CA PHE A 53 -0.35 -4.35 3.44
C PHE A 53 0.66 -5.11 4.30
N GLU A 54 0.20 -6.10 5.06
CA GLU A 54 1.09 -6.89 5.89
C GLU A 54 2.00 -7.81 5.05
N LEU A 55 1.57 -8.15 3.85
CA LEU A 55 2.41 -8.95 2.97
C LEU A 55 3.56 -8.14 2.38
N GLY A 56 3.51 -6.82 2.49
CA GLY A 56 4.57 -5.99 1.93
C GLY A 56 4.44 -5.78 0.44
N LEU A 57 3.23 -5.85 -0.09
CA LEU A 57 3.03 -5.64 -1.53
C LEU A 57 2.93 -4.17 -1.89
N ILE A 58 2.79 -3.29 -0.92
CA ILE A 58 2.67 -1.86 -1.17
C ILE A 58 4.05 -1.24 -1.02
N TYR A 59 4.60 -0.74 -2.11
CA TYR A 59 5.96 -0.21 -2.10
C TYR A 59 6.01 1.29 -1.83
N LYS A 60 5.07 2.05 -2.34
CA LYS A 60 5.06 3.49 -2.14
C LYS A 60 3.64 3.99 -2.13
N VAL A 61 3.35 4.99 -1.33
CA VAL A 61 2.07 5.68 -1.34
C VAL A 61 2.37 7.17 -1.32
N ASP A 62 1.77 7.91 -2.26
CA ASP A 62 2.03 9.31 -2.41
C ASP A 62 0.73 10.06 -2.62
N LEU A 63 0.47 11.10 -1.84
CA LEU A 63 -0.72 11.93 -2.00
C LEU A 63 -0.28 13.30 -2.46
N GLY A 64 -0.64 13.66 -3.67
CA GLY A 64 -0.25 14.94 -4.22
C GLY A 64 -1.12 16.08 -3.74
N ASP A 65 -0.70 17.31 -4.02
CA ASP A 65 -1.45 18.49 -3.63
C ASP A 65 -2.84 18.51 -4.24
N ASN A 66 -3.01 17.90 -5.40
CA ASN A 66 -4.29 17.82 -6.06
C ASN A 66 -5.13 16.67 -5.54
N ARG A 67 -4.69 16.03 -4.48
CA ARG A 67 -5.39 14.94 -3.83
C ARG A 67 -5.49 13.69 -4.70
N LEU A 68 -4.51 13.50 -5.58
CA LEU A 68 -4.36 12.28 -6.33
C LEU A 68 -3.50 11.34 -5.48
N LEU A 69 -4.05 10.18 -5.13
CA LEU A 69 -3.33 9.20 -4.35
C LEU A 69 -2.71 8.19 -5.31
N THR A 70 -1.42 8.10 -5.34
CA THR A 70 -0.70 7.18 -6.21
C THR A 70 -0.09 6.09 -5.36
N VAL A 71 -0.31 4.84 -5.76
CA VAL A 71 0.18 3.69 -5.03
C VAL A 71 1.00 2.83 -5.97
N ASP A 72 2.23 2.51 -5.56
CA ASP A 72 3.05 1.58 -6.30
C ASP A 72 3.02 0.26 -5.54
N MET A 73 2.64 -0.81 -6.21
CA MET A 73 2.51 -2.11 -5.55
C MET A 73 3.00 -3.21 -6.45
N THR A 74 3.17 -4.39 -5.87
CA THR A 74 3.60 -5.55 -6.61
C THR A 74 2.71 -6.74 -6.23
N LEU A 75 3.03 -7.90 -6.76
CA LEU A 75 2.35 -9.15 -6.42
C LEU A 75 3.39 -10.15 -5.96
N THR A 76 2.93 -11.21 -5.30
CA THR A 76 3.84 -12.24 -4.81
C THR A 76 4.46 -13.03 -5.95
N ALA A 77 3.80 -13.05 -7.11
CA ALA A 77 4.36 -13.73 -8.28
C ALA A 77 3.90 -13.01 -9.54
N PRO A 78 4.79 -12.77 -10.50
CA PRO A 78 4.42 -12.04 -11.71
C PRO A 78 3.34 -12.73 -12.53
N GLY A 79 3.26 -14.02 -12.51
CA GLY A 79 2.28 -14.74 -13.29
C GLY A 79 0.96 -14.98 -12.59
N CYS A 80 0.70 -14.29 -11.51
CA CYS A 80 -0.51 -14.50 -10.74
C CYS A 80 -1.75 -14.25 -11.57
N PRO A 81 -2.73 -15.13 -11.56
CA PRO A 81 -3.93 -14.96 -12.39
C PRO A 81 -4.72 -13.70 -12.03
N VAL A 82 -4.57 -13.19 -10.81
CA VAL A 82 -5.29 -12.01 -10.41
C VAL A 82 -4.50 -10.74 -10.65
N ALA A 83 -3.38 -10.83 -11.37
CA ALA A 83 -2.55 -9.66 -11.61
C ALA A 83 -3.33 -8.52 -12.25
N GLY A 84 -4.27 -8.83 -13.12
CA GLY A 84 -5.06 -7.82 -13.77
C GLY A 84 -6.17 -7.25 -12.92
N GLU A 85 -6.53 -7.93 -11.83
CA GLU A 85 -7.65 -7.51 -11.01
C GLU A 85 -7.22 -6.84 -9.72
N MET A 86 -6.07 -7.19 -9.21
CA MET A 86 -5.62 -6.67 -7.92
C MET A 86 -5.55 -5.14 -7.88
N PRO A 87 -5.04 -4.47 -8.90
CA PRO A 87 -5.01 -3.01 -8.86
C PRO A 87 -6.41 -2.41 -8.75
N GLY A 88 -7.40 -3.02 -9.37
CA GLY A 88 -8.78 -2.55 -9.27
C GLY A 88 -9.33 -2.71 -7.87
N TRP A 89 -8.97 -3.79 -7.19
CA TRP A 89 -9.41 -4.00 -5.83
C TRP A 89 -8.81 -2.94 -4.90
N VAL A 90 -7.54 -2.61 -5.10
CA VAL A 90 -6.87 -1.60 -4.31
C VAL A 90 -7.47 -0.23 -4.59
N GLU A 91 -7.68 0.08 -5.87
CA GLU A 91 -8.27 1.34 -6.24
C GLU A 91 -9.65 1.49 -5.61
N GLY A 92 -10.45 0.43 -5.66
CA GLY A 92 -11.78 0.47 -5.06
C GLY A 92 -11.75 0.68 -3.57
N ALA A 93 -10.79 0.03 -2.90
CA ALA A 93 -10.68 0.17 -1.46
C ALA A 93 -10.29 1.58 -1.05
N LEU A 94 -9.49 2.25 -1.86
CA LEU A 94 -8.98 3.57 -1.51
C LEU A 94 -9.85 4.71 -2.00
N SER A 95 -10.71 4.47 -2.98
CA SER A 95 -11.40 5.58 -3.63
C SER A 95 -12.48 6.22 -2.78
N GLY A 96 -12.87 5.61 -1.69
CA GLY A 96 -13.88 6.20 -0.81
C GLY A 96 -13.33 7.01 0.32
N ILE A 97 -12.02 7.19 0.40
CA ILE A 97 -11.42 7.89 1.51
C ILE A 97 -11.65 9.38 1.36
N GLU A 98 -12.18 10.00 2.41
CA GLU A 98 -12.45 11.42 2.37
C GLU A 98 -11.14 12.18 2.27
N GLY A 99 -11.04 13.12 1.37
CA GLY A 99 -9.82 13.87 1.15
C GLY A 99 -9.00 13.34 -0.01
N VAL A 100 -9.37 12.19 -0.58
CA VAL A 100 -8.71 11.62 -1.74
C VAL A 100 -9.67 11.77 -2.90
N GLU A 101 -9.25 12.46 -3.95
CA GLU A 101 -10.12 12.71 -5.08
C GLU A 101 -9.94 11.70 -6.20
N GLU A 102 -8.76 11.15 -6.33
CA GLU A 102 -8.50 10.21 -7.39
C GLU A 102 -7.44 9.24 -6.92
N VAL A 103 -7.50 8.00 -7.37
CA VAL A 103 -6.53 6.97 -6.99
C VAL A 103 -5.92 6.40 -8.26
N LYS A 104 -4.61 6.25 -8.27
CA LYS A 104 -3.91 5.63 -9.36
C LYS A 104 -3.01 4.55 -8.79
N VAL A 105 -3.13 3.33 -9.29
CA VAL A 105 -2.33 2.22 -8.81
C VAL A 105 -1.39 1.78 -9.92
N ASN A 106 -0.10 1.75 -9.62
CA ASN A 106 0.92 1.32 -10.56
C ASN A 106 1.46 -0.03 -10.11
N MET A 107 1.56 -0.97 -11.03
CA MET A 107 2.14 -2.27 -10.74
C MET A 107 3.60 -2.26 -11.10
N THR A 108 4.44 -2.82 -10.26
CA THR A 108 5.85 -2.95 -10.54
C THR A 108 6.33 -4.29 -10.01
N PHE A 109 7.29 -4.88 -10.69
CA PHE A 109 7.89 -6.13 -10.23
C PHE A 109 9.38 -5.92 -9.99
N ASP A 110 9.81 -4.68 -9.82
CA ASP A 110 11.19 -4.35 -9.56
C ASP A 110 11.25 -3.37 -8.38
N PRO A 111 11.75 -3.78 -7.25
CA PRO A 111 12.35 -5.10 -6.99
C PRO A 111 11.28 -6.16 -6.81
N PRO A 112 11.63 -7.42 -7.03
CA PRO A 112 10.63 -8.48 -6.87
C PRO A 112 10.29 -8.68 -5.39
N TRP A 113 9.06 -9.12 -5.16
CA TRP A 113 8.63 -9.39 -3.80
C TRP A 113 9.30 -10.66 -3.29
N THR A 114 9.65 -10.65 -2.02
CA THR A 114 10.13 -11.85 -1.34
C THR A 114 9.47 -11.89 0.03
N PRO A 115 9.45 -13.05 0.67
CA PRO A 115 8.86 -13.18 2.00
C PRO A 115 9.47 -12.25 3.04
N ASP A 116 10.70 -11.78 2.81
CA ASP A 116 11.32 -10.87 3.75
C ASP A 116 10.60 -9.55 3.83
N ARG A 117 9.74 -9.24 2.86
CA ARG A 117 9.02 -7.96 2.87
C ARG A 117 7.78 -8.01 3.74
N MET A 118 7.39 -9.19 4.22
CA MET A 118 6.23 -9.30 5.07
C MET A 118 6.50 -8.67 6.44
N SER A 119 5.44 -8.17 7.07
CA SER A 119 5.54 -7.72 8.44
C SER A 119 5.83 -8.91 9.36
N ASP A 120 6.28 -8.63 10.57
CA ASP A 120 6.54 -9.71 11.52
C ASP A 120 5.25 -10.44 11.84
N GLU A 121 4.13 -9.74 11.91
CA GLU A 121 2.88 -10.40 12.17
C GLU A 121 2.52 -11.37 11.06
N ALA A 122 2.71 -10.99 9.81
CA ALA A 122 2.41 -11.85 8.68
C ALA A 122 3.34 -13.05 8.67
N LYS A 123 4.61 -12.83 8.98
CA LYS A 123 5.57 -13.92 9.02
C LYS A 123 5.18 -14.93 10.09
N LEU A 124 4.76 -14.44 11.25
CA LEU A 124 4.37 -15.32 12.32
C LEU A 124 3.13 -16.11 11.97
N GLU A 125 2.16 -15.45 11.37
CA GLU A 125 0.93 -16.10 10.99
C GLU A 125 1.14 -17.18 9.95
N LEU A 126 2.07 -17.00 9.06
CA LEU A 126 2.33 -17.94 7.99
C LEU A 126 3.44 -18.94 8.32
N GLY A 127 4.00 -18.85 9.52
CA GLY A 127 5.00 -19.83 9.95
C GLY A 127 6.43 -19.51 9.54
N TYR A 128 6.72 -18.27 9.18
CA TYR A 128 8.07 -17.90 8.80
C TYR A 128 8.91 -17.44 10.00
N LEU A 129 8.29 -17.27 11.15
CA LEU A 129 9.02 -16.88 12.36
C LEU A 129 8.96 -17.96 13.40
#